data_1b186f8c2eb7698855cd29ebac44f8be
#
_entry.id   1b186f8c2eb7698855cd29ebac44f8be
#
_cell.length_a   1.000
_cell.length_b   1.000
_cell.length_c   1.000
_cell.angle_alpha   90.00
_cell.angle_beta   90.00
_cell.angle_gamma   90.00
#
_symmetry.space_group_name_H-M   'P 1'
#
loop_
_entity.id
_entity.type
_entity.pdbx_description
1 polymer ?
#
loop_
_entity_poly.entity_id
_entity_poly.type
_entity_poly.pdbx_seq_one_letter_code
_entity_poly.pdbx_strand_id
1 'polypeptide(L)'
;MVRFTSEKRYPDPLMNTLKVFILLVILVGAGQVFFRNNRNNLKKASQQIVSSIYGSPPLVMKGGDPYVRALMRTISSSEANYMNPYNIVYGGYYTDDLTKHPNQCISIPTGPNRGNCSTASGRYQFLNTTWQEKANLYHPESSPNQRQNYSYSFEAIYQDEVLYNWLTDDRAWNKDIVTLLKEDKVEEVLELLSPTWTSLGYGIEDNVMTKHLPKIYRKLLSEELEATSDENEAISDDNNV
;
A
#
# COMPACT_ATOMS: atom_id res chain seq x y z
N MET A 1 20.45 -39.71 -75.77
CA MET A 1 19.21 -39.85 -74.97
C MET A 1 19.63 -40.06 -73.50
N VAL A 2 19.70 -38.99 -72.72
CA VAL A 2 20.16 -39.01 -71.34
C VAL A 2 18.91 -38.98 -70.47
N ARG A 3 18.68 -40.01 -69.65
CA ARG A 3 17.59 -40.07 -68.66
C ARG A 3 18.07 -39.38 -67.35
N PHE A 4 17.47 -38.29 -67.04
CA PHE A 4 17.57 -37.73 -65.63
C PHE A 4 16.68 -38.53 -64.74
N THR A 5 17.25 -39.23 -63.78
CA THR A 5 16.53 -39.82 -62.64
C THR A 5 16.37 -38.76 -61.57
N SER A 6 15.11 -38.40 -61.29
CA SER A 6 14.74 -37.51 -60.17
C SER A 6 14.91 -38.26 -58.85
N GLU A 7 15.96 -37.89 -58.12
CA GLU A 7 16.13 -38.31 -56.69
C GLU A 7 15.09 -37.64 -55.83
N LYS A 8 14.13 -38.41 -55.30
CA LYS A 8 13.23 -37.97 -54.25
C LYS A 8 14.05 -37.84 -52.95
N ARG A 9 14.39 -36.60 -52.53
CA ARG A 9 14.89 -36.38 -51.16
C ARG A 9 13.77 -36.61 -50.17
N TYR A 10 13.90 -37.64 -49.37
CA TYR A 10 13.05 -37.85 -48.18
C TYR A 10 13.52 -36.84 -47.13
N PRO A 11 12.59 -36.15 -46.42
CA PRO A 11 12.96 -35.24 -45.34
C PRO A 11 13.63 -36.04 -44.21
N ASP A 12 14.76 -35.54 -43.75
CA ASP A 12 15.56 -36.13 -42.69
C ASP A 12 14.73 -36.26 -41.41
N PRO A 13 14.48 -37.47 -40.84
CA PRO A 13 13.64 -37.69 -39.68
C PRO A 13 14.20 -36.99 -38.43
N LEU A 14 15.54 -36.79 -38.37
CA LEU A 14 16.21 -36.04 -37.29
C LEU A 14 15.86 -34.56 -37.25
N MET A 15 15.72 -33.95 -38.45
CA MET A 15 15.37 -32.51 -38.54
C MET A 15 13.91 -32.24 -38.21
N ASN A 16 13.01 -33.19 -38.43
CA ASN A 16 11.61 -33.09 -38.01
C ASN A 16 11.45 -33.27 -36.47
N THR A 17 12.17 -34.20 -35.86
CA THR A 17 12.17 -34.38 -34.40
C THR A 17 12.74 -33.17 -33.66
N LEU A 18 13.81 -32.57 -34.17
CA LEU A 18 14.39 -31.36 -33.59
C LEU A 18 13.45 -30.15 -33.66
N LYS A 19 12.74 -29.96 -34.80
CA LYS A 19 11.73 -28.91 -34.97
C LYS A 19 10.55 -29.08 -33.99
N VAL A 20 10.05 -30.28 -33.79
CA VAL A 20 8.99 -30.60 -32.85
C VAL A 20 9.44 -30.36 -31.41
N PHE A 21 10.68 -30.70 -31.08
CA PHE A 21 11.25 -30.48 -29.74
C PHE A 21 11.42 -28.98 -29.42
N ILE A 22 11.91 -28.18 -30.38
CA ILE A 22 12.01 -26.71 -30.24
C ILE A 22 10.63 -26.07 -30.08
N LEU A 23 9.63 -26.53 -30.85
CA LEU A 23 8.25 -26.02 -30.75
C LEU A 23 7.62 -26.32 -29.37
N LEU A 24 7.86 -27.53 -28.83
CA LEU A 24 7.42 -27.93 -27.51
C LEU A 24 8.07 -27.11 -26.39
N VAL A 25 9.38 -26.83 -26.48
CA VAL A 25 10.10 -26.02 -25.50
C VAL A 25 9.60 -24.56 -25.54
N ILE A 26 9.31 -24.00 -26.71
CA ILE A 26 8.74 -22.64 -26.86
C ILE A 26 7.31 -22.61 -26.29
N LEU A 27 6.48 -23.60 -26.55
CA LEU A 27 5.10 -23.68 -26.03
C LEU A 27 5.08 -23.84 -24.50
N VAL A 28 5.97 -24.66 -23.94
CA VAL A 28 6.09 -24.80 -22.47
C VAL A 28 6.62 -23.52 -21.84
N GLY A 29 7.63 -22.87 -22.43
CA GLY A 29 8.16 -21.59 -21.97
C GLY A 29 7.13 -20.47 -22.02
N ALA A 30 6.42 -20.32 -23.14
CA ALA A 30 5.36 -19.33 -23.30
C ALA A 30 4.19 -19.61 -22.35
N GLY A 31 3.82 -20.89 -22.15
CA GLY A 31 2.82 -21.30 -21.18
C GLY A 31 3.22 -20.91 -19.75
N GLN A 32 4.46 -21.15 -19.34
CA GLN A 32 4.93 -20.78 -17.98
C GLN A 32 4.93 -19.27 -17.76
N VAL A 33 5.33 -18.45 -18.73
CA VAL A 33 5.28 -16.99 -18.63
C VAL A 33 3.84 -16.50 -18.60
N PHE A 34 2.95 -17.06 -19.44
CA PHE A 34 1.52 -16.73 -19.43
C PHE A 34 0.85 -17.09 -18.11
N PHE A 35 1.10 -18.30 -17.57
CA PHE A 35 0.58 -18.73 -16.27
C PHE A 35 1.14 -17.92 -15.12
N ARG A 36 2.42 -17.53 -15.16
CA ARG A 36 3.05 -16.68 -14.14
C ARG A 36 2.44 -15.28 -14.12
N ASN A 37 2.28 -14.65 -15.29
CA ASN A 37 1.64 -13.33 -15.41
C ASN A 37 0.17 -13.37 -15.00
N ASN A 38 -0.57 -14.41 -15.41
CA ASN A 38 -1.97 -14.57 -15.03
C ASN A 38 -2.13 -14.84 -13.54
N ARG A 39 -1.23 -15.60 -12.92
CA ARG A 39 -1.22 -15.84 -11.48
C ARG A 39 -0.91 -14.58 -10.68
N ASN A 40 -0.02 -13.72 -11.16
CA ASN A 40 0.28 -12.44 -10.55
C ASN A 40 -0.90 -11.45 -10.68
N ASN A 41 -1.56 -11.43 -11.83
CA ASN A 41 -2.77 -10.62 -12.04
C ASN A 41 -3.94 -11.12 -11.19
N LEU A 42 -4.13 -12.43 -11.05
CA LEU A 42 -5.14 -13.02 -10.18
C LEU A 42 -4.84 -12.75 -8.69
N LYS A 43 -3.58 -12.81 -8.27
CA LYS A 43 -3.19 -12.43 -6.91
C LYS A 43 -3.43 -10.94 -6.65
N LYS A 44 -3.06 -10.05 -7.58
CA LYS A 44 -3.37 -8.61 -7.47
C LYS A 44 -4.88 -8.36 -7.42
N ALA A 45 -5.66 -8.98 -8.30
CA ALA A 45 -7.11 -8.84 -8.31
C ALA A 45 -7.75 -9.42 -7.03
N SER A 46 -7.30 -10.57 -6.55
CA SER A 46 -7.80 -11.14 -5.29
C SER A 46 -7.42 -10.29 -4.09
N GLN A 47 -6.21 -9.72 -4.04
CA GLN A 47 -5.79 -8.79 -3.00
C GLN A 47 -6.62 -7.50 -3.01
N GLN A 48 -6.88 -6.92 -4.18
CA GLN A 48 -7.76 -5.76 -4.33
C GLN A 48 -9.21 -6.07 -3.90
N ILE A 49 -9.73 -7.24 -4.26
CA ILE A 49 -11.08 -7.66 -3.85
C ILE A 49 -11.14 -7.88 -2.34
N VAL A 50 -10.15 -8.57 -1.77
CA VAL A 50 -10.08 -8.81 -0.33
C VAL A 50 -9.97 -7.50 0.44
N SER A 51 -9.09 -6.59 0.02
CA SER A 51 -8.94 -5.28 0.68
C SER A 51 -10.17 -4.38 0.48
N SER A 52 -10.84 -4.42 -0.67
CA SER A 52 -12.11 -3.70 -0.88
C SER A 52 -13.29 -4.26 -0.08
N ILE A 53 -13.27 -5.56 0.22
CA ILE A 53 -14.31 -6.22 1.02
C ILE A 53 -14.03 -6.08 2.52
N TYR A 54 -12.76 -6.22 2.94
CA TYR A 54 -12.36 -6.29 4.36
C TYR A 54 -11.69 -5.01 4.88
N GLY A 55 -11.44 -4.02 4.02
CA GLY A 55 -10.71 -2.80 4.37
C GLY A 55 -9.19 -3.03 4.49
N SER A 56 -8.50 -2.03 5.03
CA SER A 56 -7.06 -2.08 5.29
C SER A 56 -6.76 -3.02 6.48
N PRO A 57 -5.66 -3.80 6.46
CA PRO A 57 -5.29 -4.68 7.56
C PRO A 57 -5.09 -3.90 8.88
N PRO A 58 -5.14 -4.57 10.04
CA PRO A 58 -4.87 -3.95 11.33
C PRO A 58 -3.54 -3.19 11.37
N LEU A 59 -3.45 -2.20 12.24
CA LEU A 59 -2.21 -1.46 12.49
C LEU A 59 -1.21 -2.33 13.27
N VAL A 60 0.09 -2.07 13.06
CA VAL A 60 1.16 -2.71 13.84
C VAL A 60 1.31 -2.05 15.20
N MET A 61 1.10 -0.74 15.30
CA MET A 61 1.10 -0.04 16.60
C MET A 61 0.03 -0.59 17.53
N LYS A 62 0.31 -0.57 18.82
CA LYS A 62 -0.62 -0.95 19.90
C LYS A 62 -1.18 0.28 20.59
N GLY A 63 -2.39 0.12 21.17
CA GLY A 63 -3.07 1.21 21.86
C GLY A 63 -3.49 2.36 20.93
N GLY A 64 -3.80 3.49 21.51
CA GLY A 64 -4.30 4.67 20.80
C GLY A 64 -5.83 4.69 20.68
N ASP A 65 -6.36 5.86 20.33
CA ASP A 65 -7.80 6.07 20.16
C ASP A 65 -8.36 5.28 18.96
N PRO A 66 -9.39 4.44 19.12
CA PRO A 66 -9.91 3.59 18.05
C PRO A 66 -10.49 4.38 16.87
N TYR A 67 -10.97 5.59 17.09
CA TYR A 67 -11.46 6.46 16.01
C TYR A 67 -10.31 6.92 15.10
N VAL A 68 -9.17 7.30 15.68
CA VAL A 68 -7.98 7.67 14.91
C VAL A 68 -7.39 6.46 14.20
N ARG A 69 -7.34 5.31 14.87
CA ARG A 69 -6.86 4.05 14.26
C ARG A 69 -7.69 3.66 13.04
N ALA A 70 -9.02 3.79 13.12
CA ALA A 70 -9.93 3.57 12.00
C ALA A 70 -9.68 4.57 10.85
N LEU A 71 -9.42 5.85 11.16
CA LEU A 71 -9.06 6.86 10.17
C LEU A 71 -7.73 6.50 9.45
N MET A 72 -6.70 6.10 10.19
CA MET A 72 -5.42 5.66 9.62
C MET A 72 -5.60 4.49 8.65
N ARG A 73 -6.39 3.50 9.02
CA ARG A 73 -6.74 2.37 8.14
C ARG A 73 -7.55 2.82 6.93
N THR A 74 -8.39 3.85 7.06
CA THR A 74 -9.15 4.45 5.96
C THR A 74 -8.24 5.16 4.96
N ILE A 75 -7.28 5.96 5.44
CA ILE A 75 -6.23 6.57 4.60
C ILE A 75 -5.45 5.47 3.85
N SER A 76 -5.01 4.44 4.56
CA SER A 76 -4.32 3.29 3.97
C SER A 76 -5.14 2.60 2.86
N SER A 77 -6.46 2.52 3.01
CA SER A 77 -7.37 1.94 2.00
C SER A 77 -7.36 2.73 0.68
N SER A 78 -7.08 4.04 0.73
CA SER A 78 -6.97 4.91 -0.44
C SER A 78 -5.56 4.94 -1.03
N GLU A 79 -4.53 4.87 -0.17
CA GLU A 79 -3.13 5.04 -0.55
C GLU A 79 -2.42 3.72 -0.88
N ALA A 80 -2.56 2.73 -0.03
CA ALA A 80 -1.83 1.46 -0.15
C ALA A 80 -2.75 0.28 0.15
N ASN A 81 -3.70 0.04 -0.74
CA ASN A 81 -4.69 -1.03 -0.61
C ASN A 81 -4.08 -2.42 -0.91
N TYR A 82 -3.15 -2.87 -0.05
CA TYR A 82 -2.40 -4.11 -0.16
C TYR A 82 -2.43 -4.88 1.16
N MET A 83 -2.19 -6.20 1.10
CA MET A 83 -2.07 -7.04 2.31
C MET A 83 -0.88 -6.66 3.19
N ASN A 84 0.22 -6.20 2.59
CA ASN A 84 1.41 -5.71 3.27
C ASN A 84 1.67 -4.25 2.85
N PRO A 85 0.90 -3.28 3.37
CA PRO A 85 0.93 -1.91 2.88
C PRO A 85 2.21 -1.17 3.25
N TYR A 86 2.89 -1.53 4.33
CA TYR A 86 4.07 -0.81 4.84
C TYR A 86 5.27 -0.83 3.91
N ASN A 87 5.35 -1.83 3.06
CA ASN A 87 6.47 -2.06 2.14
C ASN A 87 6.22 -1.54 0.71
N ILE A 88 5.06 -0.91 0.47
CA ILE A 88 4.67 -0.44 -0.86
C ILE A 88 5.39 0.87 -1.18
N VAL A 89 6.01 0.92 -2.36
CA VAL A 89 6.55 2.14 -2.98
C VAL A 89 5.62 2.57 -4.10
N TYR A 90 5.61 3.86 -4.44
CA TYR A 90 4.77 4.43 -5.50
C TYR A 90 4.71 3.52 -6.75
N GLY A 91 3.54 3.42 -7.35
CA GLY A 91 3.32 2.55 -8.51
C GLY A 91 3.17 1.07 -8.18
N GLY A 92 3.08 0.69 -6.89
CA GLY A 92 2.89 -0.68 -6.43
C GLY A 92 4.16 -1.52 -6.44
N TYR A 93 5.32 -0.87 -6.48
CA TYR A 93 6.59 -1.54 -6.22
C TYR A 93 6.73 -1.89 -4.75
N TYR A 94 7.71 -2.73 -4.43
CA TYR A 94 7.90 -3.28 -3.10
C TYR A 94 9.35 -3.10 -2.64
N THR A 95 9.55 -2.80 -1.35
CA THR A 95 10.87 -2.74 -0.71
C THR A 95 10.89 -3.61 0.53
N ASP A 96 12.00 -4.30 0.79
CA ASP A 96 12.24 -5.06 2.02
C ASP A 96 13.04 -4.24 3.06
N ASP A 97 13.69 -3.16 2.62
CA ASP A 97 14.46 -2.27 3.51
C ASP A 97 13.60 -1.11 3.99
N LEU A 98 13.23 -1.16 5.26
CA LEU A 98 12.51 -0.12 5.99
C LEU A 98 13.38 0.52 7.10
N THR A 99 14.69 0.29 7.11
CA THR A 99 15.60 0.95 8.08
C THR A 99 15.56 2.47 7.95
N LYS A 100 15.15 2.97 6.80
CA LYS A 100 14.87 4.38 6.49
C LYS A 100 13.86 4.48 5.35
N HIS A 101 13.30 5.67 5.14
CA HIS A 101 12.42 5.91 3.98
C HIS A 101 13.15 5.55 2.68
N PRO A 102 12.55 4.73 1.79
CA PRO A 102 13.22 4.23 0.58
C PRO A 102 13.74 5.31 -0.36
N ASN A 103 13.06 6.47 -0.40
CA ASN A 103 13.40 7.62 -1.24
C ASN A 103 13.65 7.25 -2.72
N GLN A 104 12.91 6.27 -3.23
CA GLN A 104 12.98 5.85 -4.63
C GLN A 104 12.12 6.77 -5.48
N CYS A 105 12.73 7.49 -6.42
CA CYS A 105 12.05 8.40 -7.34
C CYS A 105 11.45 7.61 -8.51
N ILE A 106 10.18 7.24 -8.41
CA ILE A 106 9.47 6.47 -9.42
C ILE A 106 8.72 7.40 -10.37
N SER A 107 8.93 7.24 -11.67
CA SER A 107 8.30 8.08 -12.70
C SER A 107 6.78 8.01 -12.66
N ILE A 108 6.13 9.17 -12.76
CA ILE A 108 4.67 9.31 -12.83
C ILE A 108 4.24 9.20 -14.30
N PRO A 109 3.51 8.13 -14.68
CA PRO A 109 3.22 7.86 -16.08
C PRO A 109 2.05 8.69 -16.64
N THR A 110 1.14 9.17 -15.80
CA THR A 110 -0.11 9.83 -16.18
C THR A 110 -0.49 10.96 -15.21
N GLY A 111 -1.51 11.72 -15.57
CA GLY A 111 -2.06 12.79 -14.72
C GLY A 111 -1.30 14.11 -14.81
N PRO A 112 -1.66 15.10 -13.96
CA PRO A 112 -1.08 16.45 -13.99
C PRO A 112 0.43 16.48 -13.76
N ASN A 113 0.96 15.52 -13.01
CA ASN A 113 2.37 15.40 -12.64
C ASN A 113 3.16 14.45 -13.56
N ARG A 114 2.61 14.10 -14.75
CA ARG A 114 3.28 13.22 -15.71
C ARG A 114 4.68 13.72 -16.03
N GLY A 115 5.65 12.82 -16.03
CA GLY A 115 7.05 13.10 -16.34
C GLY A 115 7.88 13.49 -15.11
N ASN A 116 7.25 13.84 -14.01
CA ASN A 116 7.91 13.94 -12.71
C ASN A 116 8.06 12.54 -12.09
N CYS A 117 8.62 12.47 -10.89
CA CYS A 117 8.64 11.24 -10.11
C CYS A 117 8.07 11.44 -8.71
N SER A 118 7.61 10.33 -8.10
CA SER A 118 7.13 10.30 -6.72
C SER A 118 8.06 9.44 -5.88
N THR A 119 8.31 9.87 -4.65
CA THR A 119 9.02 9.10 -3.62
C THR A 119 8.04 8.49 -2.62
N ALA A 120 6.73 8.57 -2.87
CA ALA A 120 5.70 8.07 -1.95
C ALA A 120 5.94 6.60 -1.59
N SER A 121 5.91 6.29 -0.30
CA SER A 121 6.25 4.97 0.22
C SER A 121 5.47 4.65 1.49
N GLY A 122 5.38 3.36 1.78
CA GLY A 122 4.76 2.82 2.97
C GLY A 122 3.25 2.85 2.94
N ARG A 123 2.67 2.49 4.06
CA ARG A 123 1.22 2.33 4.26
C ARG A 123 0.43 3.60 3.92
N TYR A 124 1.02 4.76 4.16
CA TYR A 124 0.38 6.06 4.02
C TYR A 124 0.96 6.88 2.87
N GLN A 125 1.77 6.26 2.03
CA GLN A 125 2.43 6.86 0.87
C GLN A 125 3.12 8.20 1.20
N PHE A 126 3.87 8.22 2.32
CA PHE A 126 4.67 9.38 2.67
C PHE A 126 5.69 9.71 1.58
N LEU A 127 5.72 10.96 1.13
CA LEU A 127 6.87 11.47 0.39
C LEU A 127 8.09 11.51 1.31
N ASN A 128 9.30 11.35 0.76
CA ASN A 128 10.52 11.41 1.55
C ASN A 128 10.65 12.72 2.35
N THR A 129 10.29 13.85 1.74
CA THR A 129 10.29 15.16 2.41
C THR A 129 9.28 15.24 3.56
N THR A 130 8.07 14.72 3.33
CA THR A 130 7.02 14.66 4.35
C THR A 130 7.43 13.73 5.49
N TRP A 131 7.98 12.55 5.17
CA TRP A 131 8.49 11.64 6.19
C TRP A 131 9.55 12.33 7.07
N GLN A 132 10.55 12.94 6.45
CA GLN A 132 11.62 13.61 7.19
C GLN A 132 11.09 14.72 8.10
N GLU A 133 10.15 15.54 7.62
CA GLU A 133 9.52 16.59 8.41
C GLU A 133 8.69 16.01 9.57
N LYS A 134 7.82 15.04 9.30
CA LYS A 134 6.90 14.52 10.33
C LYS A 134 7.62 13.58 11.32
N ALA A 135 8.57 12.77 10.86
CA ALA A 135 9.39 11.98 11.76
C ALA A 135 10.23 12.87 12.72
N ASN A 136 10.71 14.00 12.25
CA ASN A 136 11.43 14.96 13.11
C ASN A 136 10.58 15.50 14.26
N LEU A 137 9.26 15.55 14.08
CA LEU A 137 8.31 16.05 15.09
C LEU A 137 7.69 14.93 15.94
N TYR A 138 7.41 13.78 15.34
CA TYR A 138 6.51 12.77 15.89
C TYR A 138 7.11 11.37 16.04
N HIS A 139 8.34 11.12 15.51
CA HIS A 139 8.97 9.82 15.67
C HIS A 139 9.40 9.62 17.12
N PRO A 140 9.19 8.42 17.72
CA PRO A 140 9.55 8.17 19.12
C PRO A 140 11.02 8.43 19.47
N GLU A 141 11.90 8.24 18.48
CA GLU A 141 13.34 8.51 18.62
C GLU A 141 13.70 9.96 18.33
N SER A 142 12.74 10.84 18.06
CA SER A 142 13.03 12.26 17.81
C SER A 142 13.52 12.97 19.09
N SER A 143 14.52 13.83 18.94
CA SER A 143 15.09 14.60 20.05
C SER A 143 15.32 16.04 19.61
N PRO A 144 15.04 17.04 20.48
CA PRO A 144 15.28 18.46 20.18
C PRO A 144 16.73 18.79 19.80
N ASN A 145 17.68 17.94 20.20
CA ASN A 145 19.10 18.09 19.91
C ASN A 145 19.58 17.29 18.70
N GLN A 146 18.65 16.66 17.96
CA GLN A 146 18.98 15.81 16.83
C GLN A 146 19.43 16.65 15.63
N ARG A 147 20.44 16.16 14.90
CA ARG A 147 20.95 16.86 13.70
C ARG A 147 19.90 16.88 12.59
N GLN A 148 19.81 17.98 11.84
CA GLN A 148 18.86 18.19 10.74
C GLN A 148 18.82 17.09 9.67
N ASN A 149 19.82 16.21 9.59
CA ASN A 149 19.94 15.14 8.60
C ASN A 149 19.87 13.74 9.23
N TYR A 150 19.20 13.61 10.39
CA TYR A 150 19.00 12.30 10.99
C TYR A 150 18.04 11.46 10.12
N SER A 151 18.43 10.22 9.85
CA SER A 151 17.60 9.28 9.08
C SER A 151 16.79 8.43 10.04
N TYR A 152 15.51 8.74 10.18
CA TYR A 152 14.58 7.97 11.01
C TYR A 152 14.23 6.64 10.39
N SER A 153 14.09 5.60 11.21
CA SER A 153 13.55 4.31 10.79
C SER A 153 12.17 4.47 10.16
N PHE A 154 11.93 3.76 9.07
CA PHE A 154 10.65 3.71 8.35
C PHE A 154 9.91 2.39 8.61
N GLU A 155 10.31 1.62 9.63
CA GLU A 155 9.64 0.37 9.98
C GLU A 155 8.15 0.58 10.25
N ALA A 156 7.38 -0.48 10.08
CA ALA A 156 5.92 -0.45 10.12
C ALA A 156 5.35 0.24 11.37
N ILE A 157 5.95 -0.04 12.54
CA ILE A 157 5.54 0.56 13.81
C ILE A 157 5.70 2.09 13.78
N TYR A 158 6.80 2.59 13.24
CA TYR A 158 7.09 4.02 13.19
C TYR A 158 6.25 4.76 12.14
N GLN A 159 5.89 4.10 11.02
CA GLN A 159 4.93 4.67 10.08
C GLN A 159 3.58 4.94 10.77
N ASP A 160 3.12 3.99 11.59
CA ASP A 160 1.87 4.14 12.35
C ASP A 160 2.00 5.23 13.42
N GLU A 161 3.03 5.19 14.26
CA GLU A 161 3.18 6.12 15.39
C GLU A 161 3.37 7.57 14.92
N VAL A 162 4.15 7.79 13.86
CA VAL A 162 4.33 9.13 13.29
C VAL A 162 3.01 9.67 12.74
N LEU A 163 2.24 8.85 12.02
CA LEU A 163 0.94 9.28 11.52
C LEU A 163 -0.06 9.51 12.65
N TYR A 164 -0.13 8.60 13.63
CA TYR A 164 -1.03 8.74 14.78
C TYR A 164 -0.79 10.05 15.52
N ASN A 165 0.47 10.32 15.89
CA ASN A 165 0.84 11.54 16.60
C ASN A 165 0.59 12.80 15.76
N TRP A 166 0.80 12.73 14.45
CA TRP A 166 0.48 13.85 13.56
C TRP A 166 -1.02 14.12 13.47
N LEU A 167 -1.86 13.08 13.33
CA LEU A 167 -3.31 13.23 13.26
C LEU A 167 -3.94 13.72 14.57
N THR A 168 -3.31 13.43 15.71
CA THR A 168 -3.77 13.86 17.04
C THR A 168 -3.17 15.18 17.50
N ASP A 169 -2.30 15.83 16.73
CA ASP A 169 -1.84 17.18 17.03
C ASP A 169 -2.79 18.24 16.44
N ASP A 170 -3.70 18.76 17.24
CA ASP A 170 -4.69 19.78 16.86
C ASP A 170 -4.05 21.02 16.21
N ARG A 171 -2.83 21.36 16.61
CA ARG A 171 -2.09 22.52 16.06
C ARG A 171 -1.66 22.29 14.62
N ALA A 172 -1.40 21.03 14.25
CA ALA A 172 -0.99 20.69 12.90
C ALA A 172 -2.16 20.87 11.90
N TRP A 173 -3.39 20.71 12.37
CA TRP A 173 -4.60 20.71 11.54
C TRP A 173 -5.52 21.91 11.80
N ASN A 174 -5.27 22.71 12.84
CA ASN A 174 -6.18 23.76 13.36
C ASN A 174 -7.60 23.20 13.64
N LYS A 175 -7.70 21.93 13.98
CA LYS A 175 -8.92 21.18 14.24
C LYS A 175 -8.63 20.03 15.20
N ASP A 176 -9.55 19.73 16.08
CA ASP A 176 -9.56 18.52 16.88
C ASP A 176 -10.19 17.38 16.06
N ILE A 177 -9.32 16.62 15.36
CA ILE A 177 -9.74 15.48 14.53
C ILE A 177 -10.43 14.41 15.37
N VAL A 178 -9.95 14.14 16.59
CA VAL A 178 -10.52 13.13 17.49
C VAL A 178 -11.97 13.45 17.82
N THR A 179 -12.24 14.69 18.20
CA THR A 179 -13.60 15.16 18.51
C THR A 179 -14.50 15.09 17.28
N LEU A 180 -14.02 15.53 16.09
CA LEU A 180 -14.81 15.44 14.87
C LEU A 180 -15.18 13.99 14.53
N LEU A 181 -14.26 13.05 14.69
CA LEU A 181 -14.53 11.63 14.43
C LEU A 181 -15.54 11.04 15.42
N LYS A 182 -15.46 11.41 16.70
CA LYS A 182 -16.43 11.00 17.73
C LYS A 182 -17.83 11.57 17.51
N GLU A 183 -17.92 12.70 16.81
CA GLU A 183 -19.18 13.32 16.37
C GLU A 183 -19.69 12.77 15.03
N ASP A 184 -19.10 11.68 14.50
CA ASP A 184 -19.40 11.08 13.17
C ASP A 184 -19.21 12.05 11.98
N LYS A 185 -18.33 13.04 12.12
CA LYS A 185 -18.00 14.02 11.06
C LYS A 185 -16.85 13.54 10.18
N VAL A 186 -16.87 12.26 9.83
CA VAL A 186 -15.76 11.64 9.06
C VAL A 186 -15.56 12.30 7.69
N GLU A 187 -16.64 12.72 7.03
CA GLU A 187 -16.56 13.41 5.73
C GLU A 187 -15.78 14.73 5.85
N GLU A 188 -16.04 15.53 6.91
CA GLU A 188 -15.29 16.76 7.18
C GLU A 188 -13.82 16.50 7.43
N VAL A 189 -13.50 15.44 8.16
CA VAL A 189 -12.11 15.03 8.40
C VAL A 189 -11.41 14.58 7.11
N LEU A 190 -12.06 13.79 6.28
CA LEU A 190 -11.47 13.33 5.01
C LEU A 190 -11.25 14.52 4.05
N GLU A 191 -12.16 15.48 4.01
CA GLU A 191 -12.01 16.73 3.24
C GLU A 191 -10.83 17.57 3.77
N LEU A 192 -10.71 17.73 5.10
CA LEU A 192 -9.59 18.41 5.76
C LEU A 192 -8.24 17.79 5.38
N LEU A 193 -8.19 16.47 5.28
CA LEU A 193 -6.95 15.72 5.00
C LEU A 193 -6.62 15.62 3.50
N SER A 194 -7.59 15.86 2.61
CA SER A 194 -7.43 15.67 1.16
C SER A 194 -6.31 16.48 0.50
N PRO A 195 -5.93 17.69 0.96
CA PRO A 195 -4.75 18.39 0.43
C PRO A 195 -3.43 17.65 0.71
N THR A 196 -3.38 16.82 1.76
CA THR A 196 -2.21 15.99 2.10
C THR A 196 -2.25 14.66 1.37
N TRP A 197 -3.40 14.01 1.35
CA TRP A 197 -3.66 12.73 0.66
C TRP A 197 -4.67 12.95 -0.45
N THR A 198 -4.19 13.33 -1.63
CA THR A 198 -5.05 13.69 -2.78
C THR A 198 -5.94 12.54 -3.23
N SER A 199 -5.53 11.30 -2.96
CA SER A 199 -6.32 10.09 -3.21
C SER A 199 -7.63 10.02 -2.41
N LEU A 200 -7.79 10.80 -1.34
CA LEU A 200 -9.05 10.92 -0.62
C LEU A 200 -10.12 11.62 -1.47
N GLY A 201 -9.72 12.39 -2.49
CA GLY A 201 -10.61 13.06 -3.43
C GLY A 201 -10.97 14.48 -3.01
N TYR A 202 -12.27 14.78 -2.86
CA TYR A 202 -12.79 16.11 -2.48
C TYR A 202 -12.34 17.24 -3.43
N GLY A 203 -12.27 16.91 -4.73
CA GLY A 203 -11.95 17.88 -5.78
C GLY A 203 -10.45 18.07 -6.05
N ILE A 204 -9.58 17.38 -5.33
CA ILE A 204 -8.14 17.39 -5.60
C ILE A 204 -7.81 16.38 -6.70
N GLU A 205 -8.27 15.13 -6.56
CA GLU A 205 -8.18 14.08 -7.57
C GLU A 205 -9.53 13.36 -7.70
N ASP A 206 -9.84 12.89 -8.92
CA ASP A 206 -10.97 12.00 -9.13
C ASP A 206 -10.62 10.59 -8.67
N ASN A 207 -11.13 10.18 -7.53
CA ASN A 207 -10.94 8.83 -7.00
C ASN A 207 -12.29 8.13 -6.81
N VAL A 208 -12.46 6.98 -7.46
CA VAL A 208 -13.68 6.16 -7.33
C VAL A 208 -13.93 5.69 -5.90
N MET A 209 -12.89 5.64 -5.06
CA MET A 209 -12.98 5.24 -3.66
C MET A 209 -13.57 6.34 -2.77
N THR A 210 -13.45 7.63 -3.11
CA THR A 210 -13.88 8.76 -2.27
C THR A 210 -15.30 8.57 -1.69
N LYS A 211 -16.26 8.24 -2.53
CA LYS A 211 -17.66 8.01 -2.10
C LYS A 211 -17.85 6.81 -1.16
N HIS A 212 -16.86 5.93 -1.06
CA HIS A 212 -16.92 4.73 -0.23
C HIS A 212 -16.14 4.89 1.08
N LEU A 213 -15.23 5.87 1.18
CA LEU A 213 -14.36 6.06 2.34
C LEU A 213 -15.12 6.24 3.66
N PRO A 214 -16.23 7.01 3.75
CA PRO A 214 -16.99 7.11 4.99
C PRO A 214 -17.58 5.77 5.45
N LYS A 215 -18.04 4.94 4.50
CA LYS A 215 -18.52 3.60 4.82
C LYS A 215 -17.40 2.66 5.24
N ILE A 216 -16.23 2.76 4.60
CA ILE A 216 -15.04 2.00 4.96
C ILE A 216 -14.62 2.39 6.38
N TYR A 217 -14.56 3.68 6.69
CA TYR A 217 -14.24 4.18 8.02
C TYR A 217 -15.14 3.58 9.10
N ARG A 218 -16.49 3.67 8.94
CA ARG A 218 -17.43 3.15 9.93
C ARG A 218 -17.29 1.65 10.17
N LYS A 219 -16.98 0.88 9.10
CA LYS A 219 -16.66 -0.54 9.23
C LYS A 219 -15.36 -0.76 10.02
N LEU A 220 -14.29 -0.03 9.67
CA LEU A 220 -13.01 -0.14 10.35
C LEU A 220 -13.08 0.32 11.81
N LEU A 221 -13.91 1.32 12.11
CA LEU A 221 -14.18 1.77 13.48
C LEU A 221 -14.85 0.67 14.31
N SER A 222 -15.82 -0.05 13.73
CA SER A 222 -16.41 -1.21 14.43
C SER A 222 -15.36 -2.25 14.81
N GLU A 223 -14.44 -2.57 13.87
CA GLU A 223 -13.35 -3.50 14.11
C GLU A 223 -12.37 -3.01 15.20
N GLU A 224 -11.99 -1.73 15.20
CA GLU A 224 -11.08 -1.17 16.21
C GLU A 224 -11.74 -1.07 17.59
N LEU A 225 -13.04 -0.80 17.67
CA LEU A 225 -13.79 -0.78 18.93
C LEU A 225 -13.93 -2.20 19.52
N GLU A 226 -14.20 -3.21 18.71
CA GLU A 226 -14.25 -4.61 19.12
C GLU A 226 -12.89 -5.05 19.67
N ALA A 227 -11.79 -4.79 18.95
CA ALA A 227 -10.44 -5.14 19.38
C ALA A 227 -10.05 -4.47 20.71
N THR A 228 -10.47 -3.22 20.94
CA THR A 228 -10.22 -2.51 22.21
C THR A 228 -11.00 -3.11 23.36
N SER A 229 -12.22 -3.62 23.12
CA SER A 229 -13.04 -4.29 24.14
C SER A 229 -12.39 -5.59 24.58
N ASP A 230 -11.94 -6.41 23.64
CA ASP A 230 -11.29 -7.70 23.91
C ASP A 230 -9.97 -7.53 24.69
N GLU A 231 -9.17 -6.50 24.37
CA GLU A 231 -7.95 -6.18 25.12
C GLU A 231 -8.25 -5.79 26.59
N ASN A 232 -9.32 -5.04 26.82
CA ASN A 232 -9.72 -4.62 28.18
C ASN A 232 -10.26 -5.79 29.01
N GLU A 233 -11.01 -6.72 28.40
CA GLU A 233 -11.49 -7.93 29.09
C GLU A 233 -10.32 -8.85 29.47
N ALA A 234 -9.35 -9.06 28.57
CA ALA A 234 -8.18 -9.89 28.86
C ALA A 234 -7.34 -9.35 30.02
N ILE A 235 -7.16 -8.02 30.12
CA ILE A 235 -6.43 -7.38 31.22
C ILE A 235 -7.20 -7.50 32.55
N SER A 236 -8.53 -7.48 32.51
CA SER A 236 -9.35 -7.61 33.73
C SER A 236 -9.27 -9.02 34.31
N ASP A 237 -9.18 -10.04 33.48
CA ASP A 237 -9.10 -11.44 33.90
C ASP A 237 -7.71 -11.78 34.51
N ASP A 238 -6.63 -11.21 33.97
CA ASP A 238 -5.27 -11.40 34.51
C ASP A 238 -5.07 -10.73 35.88
N ASN A 239 -5.86 -9.70 36.24
CA ASN A 239 -5.77 -9.01 37.54
C ASN A 239 -6.61 -9.66 38.60
N ASN A 240 -7.41 -10.70 38.30
CA ASN A 240 -8.27 -11.41 39.26
C ASN A 240 -7.73 -12.79 39.64
N VAL A 241 -6.50 -13.14 39.29
CA VAL A 241 -5.78 -14.36 39.65
C VAL A 241 -4.67 -14.03 40.66
#